data_3d45e643f487bd0a99de9dde2774816d
#
_entry.id   3d45e643f487bd0a99de9dde2774816d
#
_cell.length_a   1.000
_cell.length_b   1.000
_cell.length_c   1.000
_cell.angle_alpha   90.00
_cell.angle_beta   90.00
_cell.angle_gamma   90.00
#
_symmetry.space_group_name_H-M   'P 1'
#
loop_
_entity.id
_entity.type
_entity.pdbx_description
1 polymer ?
#
loop_
_entity_poly.entity_id
_entity_poly.type
_entity_poly.pdbx_seq_one_letter_code
_entity_poly.pdbx_strand_id
1 'polypeptide(L)'
;MLKCECNERHARLECEPLPNGLTLVRVYEDEQEVTREAVSNMDTPWHGYGYTTYETVTQVPDGQVDVDAWAALVKQADHDAAAAAVRAERDKLIDATDWTVLTDVKTVKADWKAYRQALRDVPEQVGFPYAVVWPTPPVEG
;
A
#
# COMPACT_ATOMS: atom_id res chain seq x y z
N MET A 1 2.33 0.43 -3.45
CA MET A 1 3.79 0.54 -3.17
C MET A 1 4.34 -0.81 -2.75
N LEU A 2 5.30 -1.35 -3.47
CA LEU A 2 5.94 -2.63 -3.19
C LEU A 2 7.46 -2.42 -3.12
N LYS A 3 8.16 -3.28 -2.36
CA LYS A 3 9.63 -3.37 -2.42
C LYS A 3 9.99 -4.59 -3.24
N CYS A 4 10.87 -4.42 -4.22
CA CYS A 4 11.39 -5.53 -5.03
C CYS A 4 12.91 -5.52 -5.08
N GLU A 5 13.47 -6.70 -5.32
CA GLU A 5 14.90 -6.88 -5.57
C GLU A 5 15.03 -7.68 -6.87
N CYS A 6 15.97 -7.32 -7.72
CA CYS A 6 16.17 -7.92 -9.03
C CYS A 6 17.65 -7.94 -9.42
N ASN A 7 18.00 -8.83 -10.36
CA ASN A 7 19.37 -8.98 -10.83
C ASN A 7 19.79 -7.88 -11.81
N GLU A 8 18.83 -7.25 -12.46
CA GLU A 8 19.06 -6.26 -13.49
C GLU A 8 18.57 -4.89 -13.04
N ARG A 9 19.20 -3.84 -13.59
CA ARG A 9 18.83 -2.46 -13.35
C ARG A 9 17.63 -2.09 -14.20
N HIS A 10 16.57 -1.60 -13.58
CA HIS A 10 15.37 -1.12 -14.27
C HIS A 10 15.47 0.34 -14.71
N ALA A 11 14.82 0.68 -15.82
CA ALA A 11 14.55 2.07 -16.13
C ALA A 11 13.56 2.64 -15.10
N ARG A 12 13.67 3.93 -14.78
CA ARG A 12 12.80 4.58 -13.80
C ARG A 12 11.31 4.43 -14.11
N LEU A 13 10.95 4.35 -15.39
CA LEU A 13 9.59 4.12 -15.86
C LEU A 13 9.59 3.01 -16.91
N GLU A 14 8.75 2.03 -16.71
CA GLU A 14 8.49 0.95 -17.65
C GLU A 14 7.02 0.87 -18.00
N CYS A 15 6.72 0.62 -19.28
CA CYS A 15 5.36 0.51 -19.82
C CYS A 15 5.20 -0.85 -20.49
N GLU A 16 4.26 -1.66 -19.99
CA GLU A 16 3.94 -2.98 -20.54
C GLU A 16 2.51 -2.98 -21.11
N PRO A 17 2.35 -3.15 -22.44
CA PRO A 17 1.02 -3.20 -23.04
C PRO A 17 0.26 -4.46 -22.62
N LEU A 18 -1.01 -4.29 -22.27
CA LEU A 18 -1.91 -5.38 -21.88
C LEU A 18 -2.85 -5.78 -23.01
N PRO A 19 -3.35 -7.03 -23.05
CA PRO A 19 -4.22 -7.53 -24.12
C PRO A 19 -5.55 -6.76 -24.29
N ASN A 20 -5.99 -6.02 -23.28
CA ASN A 20 -7.21 -5.22 -23.28
C ASN A 20 -7.03 -3.79 -23.83
N GLY A 21 -5.87 -3.47 -24.40
CA GLY A 21 -5.54 -2.14 -24.92
C GLY A 21 -5.15 -1.12 -23.85
N LEU A 22 -5.03 -1.54 -22.59
CA LEU A 22 -4.46 -0.76 -21.51
C LEU A 22 -2.96 -1.02 -21.41
N THR A 23 -2.27 -0.21 -20.62
CA THR A 23 -0.84 -0.34 -20.34
C THR A 23 -0.62 -0.41 -18.84
N LEU A 24 0.16 -1.37 -18.40
CA LEU A 24 0.70 -1.41 -17.05
C LEU A 24 1.92 -0.48 -17.02
N VAL A 25 1.85 0.54 -16.21
CA VAL A 25 2.93 1.51 -16.00
C VAL A 25 3.55 1.26 -14.63
N ARG A 26 4.86 1.00 -14.61
CA ARG A 26 5.64 0.81 -13.38
C ARG A 26 6.64 1.94 -13.23
N VAL A 27 6.78 2.42 -12.01
CA VAL A 27 7.79 3.40 -11.61
C VAL A 27 8.70 2.77 -10.56
N TYR A 28 10.00 2.84 -10.79
CA TYR A 28 11.04 2.35 -9.91
C TYR A 28 11.76 3.54 -9.26
N GLU A 29 11.73 3.62 -7.94
CA GLU A 29 12.39 4.67 -7.18
C GLU A 29 13.24 4.09 -6.04
N ASP A 30 14.01 4.94 -5.39
CA ASP A 30 14.88 4.58 -4.26
C ASP A 30 15.85 3.44 -4.61
N GLU A 31 16.43 3.48 -5.83
CA GLU A 31 17.41 2.47 -6.27
C GLU A 31 18.53 2.31 -5.25
N GLN A 32 18.80 1.09 -4.85
CA GLN A 32 19.88 0.72 -3.94
C GLN A 32 20.58 -0.53 -4.48
N GLU A 33 21.92 -0.53 -4.44
CA GLU A 33 22.67 -1.77 -4.64
C GLU A 33 22.52 -2.66 -3.41
N VAL A 34 22.15 -3.90 -3.63
CA VAL A 34 21.92 -4.89 -2.57
C VAL A 34 22.89 -6.06 -2.76
N THR A 35 23.60 -6.40 -1.69
CA THR A 35 24.46 -7.58 -1.64
C THR A 35 23.97 -8.48 -0.53
N ARG A 36 23.81 -9.77 -0.82
CA ARG A 36 23.51 -10.79 0.17
C ARG A 36 24.67 -11.78 0.23
N GLU A 37 25.18 -12.00 1.44
CA GLU A 37 26.22 -13.00 1.69
C GLU A 37 25.73 -14.41 1.32
N ALA A 38 26.63 -15.25 0.87
CA ALA A 38 26.35 -16.65 0.63
C ALA A 38 25.95 -17.35 1.93
N VAL A 39 24.90 -18.14 1.87
CA VAL A 39 24.38 -18.87 3.05
C VAL A 39 25.16 -20.14 3.30
N SER A 40 25.90 -20.64 2.31
CA SER A 40 26.74 -21.84 2.39
C SER A 40 28.03 -21.69 1.57
N ASN A 41 29.02 -22.54 1.84
CA ASN A 41 30.30 -22.56 1.09
C ASN A 41 30.13 -22.94 -0.40
N MET A 42 28.93 -23.31 -0.83
CA MET A 42 28.60 -23.67 -2.22
C MET A 42 27.83 -22.60 -2.95
N ASP A 43 27.37 -21.55 -2.23
CA ASP A 43 26.63 -20.44 -2.79
C ASP A 43 27.58 -19.29 -3.13
N THR A 44 27.26 -18.55 -4.20
CA THR A 44 27.92 -17.29 -4.51
C THR A 44 27.12 -16.14 -3.87
N PRO A 45 27.79 -15.06 -3.40
CA PRO A 45 27.09 -13.86 -2.97
C PRO A 45 26.18 -13.33 -4.09
N TRP A 46 24.97 -12.95 -3.73
CA TRP A 46 24.06 -12.33 -4.69
C TRP A 46 24.24 -10.81 -4.70
N HIS A 47 24.33 -10.25 -5.91
CA HIS A 47 24.38 -8.82 -6.15
C HIS A 47 23.23 -8.42 -7.06
N GLY A 48 22.55 -7.36 -6.70
CA GLY A 48 21.42 -6.84 -7.48
C GLY A 48 21.00 -5.46 -7.03
N TYR A 49 19.78 -5.08 -7.40
CA TYR A 49 19.22 -3.77 -7.14
C TYR A 49 17.92 -3.90 -6.37
N GLY A 50 17.74 -3.05 -5.37
CA GLY A 50 16.50 -2.89 -4.62
C GLY A 50 15.79 -1.61 -5.07
N TYR A 51 14.46 -1.66 -5.17
CA TYR A 51 13.62 -0.54 -5.56
C TYR A 51 12.37 -0.45 -4.71
N THR A 52 11.84 0.76 -4.59
CA THR A 52 10.44 1.00 -4.25
C THR A 52 9.66 1.12 -5.56
N THR A 53 8.67 0.23 -5.77
CA THR A 53 7.88 0.18 -7.00
C THR A 53 6.47 0.69 -6.77
N TYR A 54 5.98 1.43 -7.77
CA TYR A 54 4.59 1.88 -7.86
C TYR A 54 4.05 1.47 -9.22
N GLU A 55 2.79 1.02 -9.27
CA GLU A 55 2.20 0.60 -10.53
C GLU A 55 0.75 1.02 -10.66
N THR A 56 0.33 1.25 -11.90
CA THR A 56 -1.07 1.46 -12.27
C THR A 56 -1.35 0.93 -13.66
N VAL A 57 -2.62 0.65 -13.94
CA VAL A 57 -3.09 0.25 -15.27
C VAL A 57 -3.91 1.39 -15.84
N THR A 58 -3.47 1.94 -16.98
CA THR A 58 -4.10 3.09 -17.61
C THR A 58 -3.92 3.10 -19.12
N GLN A 59 -4.59 4.02 -19.80
CA GLN A 59 -4.27 4.33 -21.20
C GLN A 59 -3.07 5.27 -21.24
N VAL A 60 -2.03 4.86 -21.95
CA VAL A 60 -0.88 5.74 -22.23
C VAL A 60 -1.14 6.44 -23.55
N PRO A 61 -1.17 7.78 -23.60
CA PRO A 61 -1.31 8.53 -24.85
C PRO A 61 -0.14 8.25 -25.78
N ASP A 62 -0.41 8.23 -27.09
CA ASP A 62 0.65 8.23 -28.11
C ASP A 62 1.45 9.52 -27.99
N GLY A 63 2.76 9.40 -27.76
CA GLY A 63 3.64 10.56 -27.71
C GLY A 63 4.78 10.40 -26.70
N GLN A 64 5.55 11.47 -26.56
CA GLN A 64 6.67 11.50 -25.63
C GLN A 64 6.17 11.60 -24.18
N VAL A 65 6.40 10.56 -23.40
CA VAL A 65 5.98 10.50 -21.99
C VAL A 65 6.97 11.31 -21.14
N ASP A 66 6.46 12.32 -20.45
CA ASP A 66 7.19 12.97 -19.37
C ASP A 66 7.27 12.02 -18.17
N VAL A 67 8.48 11.48 -17.93
CA VAL A 67 8.72 10.47 -16.89
C VAL A 67 8.36 11.01 -15.49
N ASP A 68 8.64 12.27 -15.20
CA ASP A 68 8.37 12.85 -13.89
C ASP A 68 6.88 13.04 -13.65
N ALA A 69 6.17 13.52 -14.67
CA ALA A 69 4.72 13.68 -14.61
C ALA A 69 4.02 12.31 -14.45
N TRP A 70 4.45 11.31 -15.20
CA TRP A 70 3.92 9.95 -15.09
C TRP A 70 4.26 9.30 -13.75
N ALA A 71 5.49 9.46 -13.25
CA ALA A 71 5.88 8.96 -11.94
C ALA A 71 4.99 9.55 -10.83
N ALA A 72 4.74 10.85 -10.85
CA ALA A 72 3.84 11.51 -9.91
C ALA A 72 2.40 10.96 -9.99
N LEU A 73 1.88 10.77 -11.21
CA LEU A 73 0.53 10.25 -11.45
C LEU A 73 0.38 8.81 -10.95
N VAL A 74 1.36 7.95 -11.24
CA VAL A 74 1.34 6.54 -10.80
C VAL A 74 1.42 6.44 -9.28
N LYS A 75 2.28 7.23 -8.63
CA LYS A 75 2.38 7.29 -7.17
C LYS A 75 1.08 7.75 -6.52
N GLN A 76 0.44 8.76 -7.09
CA GLN A 76 -0.85 9.23 -6.60
C GLN A 76 -1.93 8.17 -6.75
N ALA A 77 -1.99 7.48 -7.90
CA ALA A 77 -2.96 6.41 -8.14
C ALA A 77 -2.75 5.23 -7.18
N ASP A 78 -1.51 4.82 -6.93
CA ASP A 78 -1.17 3.76 -5.96
C ASP A 78 -1.57 4.17 -4.54
N HIS A 79 -1.26 5.41 -4.14
CA HIS A 79 -1.67 5.95 -2.85
C HIS A 79 -3.19 5.96 -2.68
N ASP A 80 -3.93 6.40 -3.69
CA ASP A 80 -5.39 6.50 -3.62
C ASP A 80 -6.04 5.12 -3.56
N ALA A 81 -5.52 4.15 -4.30
CA ALA A 81 -5.97 2.77 -4.24
C ALA A 81 -5.72 2.14 -2.86
N ALA A 82 -4.52 2.33 -2.31
CA ALA A 82 -4.18 1.86 -0.96
C ALA A 82 -5.07 2.54 0.11
N ALA A 83 -5.28 3.84 0.01
CA ALA A 83 -6.13 4.60 0.91
C ALA A 83 -7.60 4.15 0.84
N ALA A 84 -8.10 3.85 -0.35
CA ALA A 84 -9.44 3.30 -0.53
C ALA A 84 -9.60 1.93 0.13
N ALA A 85 -8.61 1.04 -0.02
CA ALA A 85 -8.61 -0.28 0.60
C ALA A 85 -8.63 -0.20 2.14
N VAL A 86 -7.78 0.67 2.72
CA VAL A 86 -7.75 0.90 4.18
C VAL A 86 -9.09 1.46 4.67
N ARG A 87 -9.67 2.43 3.97
CA ARG A 87 -10.98 2.98 4.35
C ARG A 87 -12.08 1.94 4.29
N ALA A 88 -12.09 1.09 3.27
CA ALA A 88 -13.09 0.01 3.15
C ALA A 88 -12.98 -0.99 4.30
N GLU A 89 -11.76 -1.35 4.72
CA GLU A 89 -11.55 -2.24 5.87
C GLU A 89 -11.96 -1.56 7.18
N ARG A 90 -11.59 -0.30 7.39
CA ARG A 90 -12.06 0.50 8.54
C ARG A 90 -13.58 0.54 8.62
N ASP A 91 -14.26 0.77 7.52
CA ASP A 91 -15.72 0.87 7.48
C ASP A 91 -16.37 -0.45 7.87
N LYS A 92 -15.86 -1.60 7.39
CA LYS A 92 -16.32 -2.93 7.86
C LYS A 92 -16.18 -3.11 9.37
N LEU A 93 -15.03 -2.67 9.94
CA LEU A 93 -14.80 -2.77 11.38
C LEU A 93 -15.74 -1.85 12.17
N ILE A 94 -16.07 -0.67 11.65
CA ILE A 94 -17.05 0.23 12.26
C ILE A 94 -18.44 -0.40 12.21
N ASP A 95 -18.88 -0.89 11.04
CA ASP A 95 -20.18 -1.53 10.84
C ASP A 95 -20.37 -2.74 11.75
N ALA A 96 -19.34 -3.57 11.90
CA ALA A 96 -19.35 -4.71 12.80
C ALA A 96 -19.56 -4.34 14.28
N THR A 97 -19.39 -3.08 14.65
CA THR A 97 -19.57 -2.57 16.01
C THR A 97 -20.82 -1.68 16.19
N ASP A 98 -21.70 -1.57 15.19
CA ASP A 98 -22.88 -0.71 15.25
C ASP A 98 -23.88 -1.13 16.33
N TRP A 99 -23.93 -2.41 16.67
CA TRP A 99 -24.72 -2.91 17.78
C TRP A 99 -24.36 -2.25 19.13
N THR A 100 -23.12 -1.77 19.31
CA THR A 100 -22.67 -1.13 20.56
C THR A 100 -23.30 0.23 20.83
N VAL A 101 -23.89 0.87 19.84
CA VAL A 101 -24.55 2.18 19.98
C VAL A 101 -26.06 2.09 20.25
N LEU A 102 -26.63 0.87 20.22
CA LEU A 102 -28.03 0.65 20.53
C LEU A 102 -28.31 0.98 21.99
N THR A 103 -29.50 1.54 22.26
CA THR A 103 -29.87 2.07 23.58
C THR A 103 -30.14 0.99 24.65
N ASP A 104 -30.51 -0.21 24.22
CA ASP A 104 -30.84 -1.37 25.02
C ASP A 104 -29.66 -2.27 25.41
N VAL A 105 -28.48 -2.03 24.81
CA VAL A 105 -27.24 -2.77 25.07
C VAL A 105 -26.58 -2.25 26.34
N LYS A 106 -26.32 -3.16 27.30
CA LYS A 106 -25.72 -2.87 28.63
C LYS A 106 -24.20 -3.05 28.69
N THR A 107 -23.52 -3.15 27.55
CA THR A 107 -22.06 -3.31 27.49
C THR A 107 -21.29 -2.05 27.91
N VAL A 108 -19.97 -2.22 28.14
CA VAL A 108 -19.03 -1.11 28.47
C VAL A 108 -18.89 -0.16 27.28
N LYS A 109 -19.84 0.77 27.20
CA LYS A 109 -19.96 1.69 26.06
C LYS A 109 -18.77 2.64 25.87
N ALA A 110 -18.00 2.90 26.95
CA ALA A 110 -16.86 3.82 26.90
C ALA A 110 -15.72 3.24 26.05
N ASP A 111 -15.37 1.97 26.25
CA ASP A 111 -14.26 1.31 25.57
C ASP A 111 -14.59 1.10 24.08
N TRP A 112 -15.83 0.68 23.78
CA TRP A 112 -16.29 0.57 22.39
C TRP A 112 -16.35 1.92 21.70
N LYS A 113 -16.74 3.00 22.41
CA LYS A 113 -16.71 4.36 21.85
C LYS A 113 -15.28 4.79 21.54
N ALA A 114 -14.32 4.51 22.42
CA ALA A 114 -12.90 4.79 22.19
C ALA A 114 -12.34 4.01 21.01
N TYR A 115 -12.65 2.71 20.91
CA TYR A 115 -12.27 1.87 19.78
C TYR A 115 -12.80 2.40 18.45
N ARG A 116 -14.10 2.73 18.39
CA ARG A 116 -14.71 3.34 17.19
C ARG A 116 -14.10 4.68 16.82
N GLN A 117 -13.70 5.48 17.81
CA GLN A 117 -12.99 6.74 17.55
C GLN A 117 -11.60 6.45 16.98
N ALA A 118 -10.84 5.53 17.56
CA ALA A 118 -9.53 5.13 17.04
C ALA A 118 -9.61 4.58 15.59
N LEU A 119 -10.69 3.88 15.23
CA LEU A 119 -10.93 3.47 13.84
C LEU A 119 -11.14 4.67 12.90
N ARG A 120 -11.88 5.69 13.33
CA ARG A 120 -12.08 6.92 12.53
C ARG A 120 -10.79 7.67 12.31
N ASP A 121 -9.89 7.64 13.28
CA ASP A 121 -8.61 8.35 13.26
C ASP A 121 -7.52 7.59 12.45
N VAL A 122 -7.79 6.37 11.99
CA VAL A 122 -6.86 5.59 11.15
C VAL A 122 -6.31 6.37 9.96
N PRO A 123 -7.11 7.16 9.19
CA PRO A 123 -6.57 7.95 8.09
C PRO A 123 -5.64 9.11 8.50
N GLU A 124 -5.59 9.46 9.77
CA GLU A 124 -4.74 10.54 10.30
C GLU A 124 -3.38 10.02 10.78
N GLN A 125 -3.15 8.71 10.75
CA GLN A 125 -1.86 8.12 11.12
C GLN A 125 -0.74 8.52 10.15
N VAL A 126 0.44 8.78 10.68
CA VAL A 126 1.63 9.15 9.88
C VAL A 126 1.98 8.11 8.81
N GLY A 127 1.70 6.83 9.07
CA GLY A 127 1.95 5.72 8.14
C GLY A 127 0.84 5.46 7.12
N PHE A 128 -0.25 6.22 7.15
CA PHE A 128 -1.36 6.03 6.23
C PHE A 128 -0.96 6.36 4.77
N PRO A 129 -1.39 5.57 3.79
CA PRO A 129 -2.15 4.32 3.87
C PRO A 129 -1.29 3.05 3.96
N TYR A 130 0.03 3.14 3.93
CA TYR A 130 0.93 1.98 3.72
C TYR A 130 1.37 1.27 5.00
N ALA A 131 1.34 1.96 6.14
CA ALA A 131 1.77 1.42 7.43
C ALA A 131 0.76 1.78 8.52
N VAL A 132 -0.43 1.19 8.41
CA VAL A 132 -1.54 1.42 9.34
C VAL A 132 -1.41 0.52 10.57
N VAL A 133 -1.57 1.12 11.75
CA VAL A 133 -1.71 0.40 13.02
C VAL A 133 -3.20 0.31 13.36
N TRP A 134 -3.74 -0.90 13.28
CA TRP A 134 -5.15 -1.13 13.60
C TRP A 134 -5.40 -1.15 15.11
N PRO A 135 -6.43 -0.46 15.62
CA PRO A 135 -6.80 -0.55 17.02
C PRO A 135 -7.32 -1.94 17.37
N THR A 136 -7.06 -2.39 18.60
CA THR A 136 -7.54 -3.67 19.10
C THR A 136 -8.95 -3.50 19.70
N PRO A 137 -9.92 -4.35 19.30
CA PRO A 137 -11.26 -4.30 19.87
C PRO A 137 -11.24 -4.61 21.37
N PRO A 138 -12.14 -4.01 22.17
CA PRO A 138 -12.29 -4.34 23.58
C PRO A 138 -12.69 -5.81 23.76
N VAL A 139 -12.17 -6.47 24.81
CA VAL A 139 -12.59 -7.82 25.18
C VAL A 139 -13.97 -7.74 25.81
N GLU A 140 -14.88 -8.59 25.35
CA GLU A 140 -16.17 -8.75 26.03
C GLU A 140 -15.91 -9.39 27.40
N GLY A 141 -16.23 -8.66 28.46
CA GLY A 141 -16.14 -9.11 29.84
C GLY A 141 -17.40 -9.85 30.29
#